data_a732b657013cabdba84bf9396650de30
#
_entry.id   a732b657013cabdba84bf9396650de30
#
_cell.length_a   1.000
_cell.length_b   1.000
_cell.length_c   1.000
_cell.angle_alpha   90.00
_cell.angle_beta   90.00
_cell.angle_gamma   90.00
#
_symmetry.space_group_name_H-M   'P 1'
#
loop_
_entity.id
_entity.type
_entity.pdbx_description
1 polymer ?
#
loop_
_entity_poly.entity_id
_entity_poly.type
_entity_poly.pdbx_seq_one_letter_code
_entity_poly.pdbx_strand_id
1 'polypeptide(L)'
;MNFIFRSIVALLMLHSISAFSAERGWPNAAEWAEIRGVIQSQLDAFGRDDAVAAYEFAAPSVKQRFPTAEAFSKMVRDKYTPIYNPREVKFLTPSIVSGRILQGIQFMSDENQLLIAVFTLERQEDKSWKIKACDLLPMESKIAA
;
A
#
# COMPACT_ATOMS: atom_id res chain seq x y z
N MET A 1 6.89 75.78 10.54
CA MET A 1 6.90 74.62 11.45
C MET A 1 6.19 73.50 10.74
N ASN A 2 6.96 72.56 10.20
CA ASN A 2 6.42 71.44 9.44
C ASN A 2 6.44 70.21 10.32
N PHE A 3 5.25 69.79 10.76
CA PHE A 3 5.09 68.50 11.40
C PHE A 3 4.94 67.44 10.34
N ILE A 4 5.99 66.66 10.13
CA ILE A 4 5.93 65.47 9.28
C ILE A 4 5.35 64.33 10.09
N PHE A 5 4.12 63.94 9.81
CA PHE A 5 3.51 62.71 10.28
C PHE A 5 4.14 61.57 9.55
N ARG A 6 5.01 60.82 10.24
CA ARG A 6 5.52 59.52 9.76
C ARG A 6 4.49 58.47 10.15
N SER A 7 3.65 58.12 9.21
CA SER A 7 2.81 56.93 9.33
C SER A 7 3.70 55.66 9.22
N ILE A 8 3.89 54.98 10.31
CA ILE A 8 4.48 53.66 10.34
C ILE A 8 3.39 52.67 9.96
N VAL A 9 3.39 52.24 8.73
CA VAL A 9 2.60 51.08 8.27
C VAL A 9 3.32 49.85 8.80
N ALA A 10 2.80 49.27 9.89
CA ALA A 10 3.22 47.97 10.35
C ALA A 10 2.69 46.91 9.36
N LEU A 11 3.52 46.47 8.47
CA LEU A 11 3.24 45.35 7.59
C LEU A 11 3.29 44.06 8.44
N LEU A 12 2.12 43.61 8.86
CA LEU A 12 1.92 42.30 9.47
C LEU A 12 2.22 41.25 8.39
N MET A 13 3.45 40.77 8.36
CA MET A 13 3.82 39.54 7.67
C MET A 13 3.10 38.38 8.38
N LEU A 14 1.93 38.01 7.87
CA LEU A 14 1.38 36.69 8.15
C LEU A 14 2.34 35.68 7.56
N HIS A 15 3.22 35.19 8.37
CA HIS A 15 3.97 33.97 8.06
C HIS A 15 2.97 32.83 8.13
N SER A 16 2.47 32.46 6.97
CA SER A 16 1.81 31.18 6.79
C SER A 16 2.81 30.10 7.22
N ILE A 17 2.63 29.58 8.41
CA ILE A 17 3.27 28.36 8.84
C ILE A 17 2.62 27.27 8.01
N SER A 18 3.10 27.12 6.77
CA SER A 18 2.83 25.93 6.00
C SER A 18 3.35 24.77 6.84
N ALA A 19 2.43 23.98 7.35
CA ALA A 19 2.74 22.83 8.15
C ALA A 19 3.71 21.94 7.35
N PHE A 20 4.96 21.96 7.75
CA PHE A 20 6.05 21.11 7.25
C PHE A 20 5.85 19.70 7.83
N SER A 21 4.69 19.11 7.54
CA SER A 21 4.38 17.73 7.89
C SER A 21 4.71 16.75 6.76
N ALA A 22 5.36 17.23 5.70
CA ALA A 22 5.47 16.48 4.45
C ALA A 22 6.70 15.57 4.34
N GLU A 23 7.52 15.39 5.37
CA GLU A 23 8.84 14.75 5.15
C GLU A 23 9.15 13.49 5.95
N ARG A 24 8.17 12.80 6.45
CA ARG A 24 8.48 11.46 6.99
C ARG A 24 8.19 10.32 6.02
N GLY A 25 7.73 10.60 4.81
CA GLY A 25 7.51 9.58 3.77
C GLY A 25 6.47 8.50 4.13
N TRP A 26 5.69 8.72 5.18
CA TRP A 26 4.70 7.78 5.67
C TRP A 26 3.32 8.11 5.12
N PRO A 27 2.51 7.09 4.76
CA PRO A 27 1.21 7.32 4.18
C PRO A 27 0.28 8.07 5.14
N ASN A 28 -0.43 9.06 4.62
CA ASN A 28 -1.59 9.66 5.28
C ASN A 28 -2.84 8.80 5.04
N ALA A 29 -3.99 9.22 5.60
CA ALA A 29 -5.23 8.46 5.50
C ALA A 29 -5.69 8.22 4.04
N ALA A 30 -5.51 9.20 3.15
CA ALA A 30 -5.85 9.07 1.73
C ALA A 30 -4.91 8.08 1.02
N GLU A 31 -3.62 8.16 1.30
CA GLU A 31 -2.62 7.24 0.75
C GLU A 31 -2.81 5.80 1.25
N TRP A 32 -3.22 5.60 2.51
CA TRP A 32 -3.60 4.27 2.99
C TRP A 32 -4.82 3.72 2.25
N ALA A 33 -5.78 4.57 1.88
CA ALA A 33 -6.90 4.16 1.05
C ALA A 33 -6.45 3.76 -0.37
N GLU A 34 -5.50 4.48 -0.96
CA GLU A 34 -4.89 4.12 -2.24
C GLU A 34 -4.15 2.77 -2.17
N ILE A 35 -3.38 2.54 -1.11
CA ILE A 35 -2.68 1.28 -0.86
C ILE A 35 -3.67 0.11 -0.82
N ARG A 36 -4.77 0.24 -0.09
CA ARG A 36 -5.82 -0.80 -0.07
C ARG A 36 -6.44 -1.00 -1.46
N GLY A 37 -6.65 0.08 -2.20
CA GLY A 37 -7.14 0.03 -3.58
C GLY A 37 -6.20 -0.74 -4.52
N VAL A 38 -4.90 -0.52 -4.40
CA VAL A 38 -3.87 -1.23 -5.18
C VAL A 38 -3.91 -2.73 -4.88
N ILE A 39 -3.95 -3.12 -3.61
CA ILE A 39 -4.02 -4.53 -3.21
C ILE A 39 -5.32 -5.16 -3.72
N GLN A 40 -6.47 -4.51 -3.51
CA GLN A 40 -7.75 -5.03 -3.96
C GLN A 40 -7.79 -5.20 -5.48
N SER A 41 -7.27 -4.22 -6.22
CA SER A 41 -7.22 -4.28 -7.69
C SER A 41 -6.35 -5.43 -8.20
N GLN A 42 -5.23 -5.72 -7.53
CA GLN A 42 -4.39 -6.87 -7.89
C GLN A 42 -5.12 -8.19 -7.60
N LEU A 43 -5.76 -8.31 -6.44
CA LEU A 43 -6.54 -9.51 -6.09
C LEU A 43 -7.69 -9.73 -7.08
N ASP A 44 -8.40 -8.68 -7.46
CA ASP A 44 -9.47 -8.75 -8.45
C ASP A 44 -8.95 -9.18 -9.84
N ALA A 45 -7.78 -8.70 -10.23
CA ALA A 45 -7.14 -9.09 -11.48
C ALA A 45 -6.75 -10.59 -11.46
N PHE A 46 -6.20 -11.09 -10.38
CA PHE A 46 -5.96 -12.53 -10.23
C PHE A 46 -7.25 -13.34 -10.31
N GLY A 47 -8.32 -12.89 -9.66
CA GLY A 47 -9.63 -13.53 -9.70
C GLY A 47 -10.26 -13.61 -11.09
N ARG A 48 -9.84 -12.73 -12.02
CA ARG A 48 -10.26 -12.74 -13.42
C ARG A 48 -9.27 -13.42 -14.36
N ASP A 49 -8.18 -14.00 -13.85
CA ASP A 49 -7.05 -14.47 -14.65
C ASP A 49 -6.43 -13.39 -15.57
N ASP A 50 -6.52 -12.13 -15.14
CA ASP A 50 -5.94 -11.00 -15.86
C ASP A 50 -4.50 -10.76 -15.41
N ALA A 51 -3.57 -11.53 -15.98
CA ALA A 51 -2.15 -11.47 -15.65
C ALA A 51 -1.56 -10.07 -15.89
N VAL A 52 -1.94 -9.44 -16.98
CA VAL A 52 -1.42 -8.11 -17.37
C VAL A 52 -1.86 -7.06 -16.33
N ALA A 53 -3.13 -7.02 -15.98
CA ALA A 53 -3.64 -6.09 -14.98
C ALA A 53 -3.01 -6.33 -13.61
N ALA A 54 -2.88 -7.58 -13.17
CA ALA A 54 -2.23 -7.92 -11.90
C ALA A 54 -0.77 -7.48 -11.85
N TYR A 55 -0.06 -7.63 -12.97
CA TYR A 55 1.35 -7.26 -13.10
C TYR A 55 1.60 -5.75 -13.00
N GLU A 56 0.65 -4.93 -13.41
CA GLU A 56 0.75 -3.47 -13.30
C GLU A 56 0.93 -2.98 -11.86
N PHE A 57 0.41 -3.70 -10.88
CA PHE A 57 0.53 -3.35 -9.47
C PHE A 57 1.83 -3.84 -8.81
N ALA A 58 2.65 -4.61 -9.51
CA ALA A 58 3.93 -5.09 -9.03
C ALA A 58 5.01 -4.00 -9.10
N ALA A 59 5.85 -3.91 -8.07
CA ALA A 59 6.97 -2.99 -8.02
C ALA A 59 8.06 -3.35 -9.07
N PRO A 60 8.90 -2.37 -9.47
CA PRO A 60 9.97 -2.62 -10.44
C PRO A 60 10.89 -3.78 -10.09
N SER A 61 11.22 -3.96 -8.80
CA SER A 61 12.04 -5.08 -8.33
C SER A 61 11.40 -6.46 -8.58
N VAL A 62 10.07 -6.54 -8.49
CA VAL A 62 9.32 -7.76 -8.83
C VAL A 62 9.37 -8.00 -10.34
N LYS A 63 9.18 -6.94 -11.14
CA LYS A 63 9.22 -7.04 -12.60
C LYS A 63 10.61 -7.42 -13.14
N GLN A 64 11.67 -7.05 -12.43
CA GLN A 64 13.02 -7.51 -12.76
C GLN A 64 13.21 -9.02 -12.54
N ARG A 65 12.61 -9.56 -11.48
CA ARG A 65 12.67 -11.01 -11.18
C ARG A 65 11.75 -11.84 -12.06
N PHE A 66 10.62 -11.26 -12.45
CA PHE A 66 9.61 -11.88 -13.32
C PHE A 66 9.33 -10.95 -14.51
N PRO A 67 10.12 -11.08 -15.60
CA PRO A 67 10.08 -10.10 -16.70
C PRO A 67 8.80 -10.07 -17.52
N THR A 68 7.89 -11.02 -17.34
CA THR A 68 6.60 -11.08 -18.03
C THR A 68 5.45 -11.21 -17.05
N ALA A 69 4.27 -10.70 -17.44
CA ALA A 69 3.06 -10.84 -16.65
C ALA A 69 2.69 -12.31 -16.41
N GLU A 70 2.88 -13.16 -17.41
CA GLU A 70 2.61 -14.59 -17.35
C GLU A 70 3.51 -15.31 -16.36
N ALA A 71 4.82 -14.99 -16.36
CA ALA A 71 5.78 -15.56 -15.41
C ALA A 71 5.45 -15.16 -13.98
N PHE A 72 5.07 -13.89 -13.77
CA PHE A 72 4.63 -13.39 -12.49
C PHE A 72 3.35 -14.09 -12.00
N SER A 73 2.31 -14.13 -12.81
CA SER A 73 1.05 -14.78 -12.46
C SER A 73 1.20 -16.26 -12.22
N LYS A 74 2.04 -16.94 -12.99
CA LYS A 74 2.35 -18.35 -12.77
C LYS A 74 3.01 -18.57 -11.40
N MET A 75 3.96 -17.74 -11.04
CA MET A 75 4.62 -17.81 -9.74
C MET A 75 3.61 -17.60 -8.61
N VAL A 76 2.72 -16.63 -8.71
CA VAL A 76 1.68 -16.39 -7.69
C VAL A 76 0.73 -17.58 -7.59
N ARG A 77 0.28 -18.11 -8.72
CA ARG A 77 -0.61 -19.27 -8.75
C ARG A 77 0.03 -20.51 -8.12
N ASP A 78 1.33 -20.74 -8.37
CA ASP A 78 2.02 -21.92 -7.89
C ASP A 78 2.47 -21.83 -6.44
N LYS A 79 2.89 -20.64 -5.97
CA LYS A 79 3.50 -20.45 -4.65
C LYS A 79 2.62 -19.69 -3.66
N TYR A 80 1.67 -18.93 -4.16
CA TYR A 80 0.75 -18.12 -3.37
C TYR A 80 -0.70 -18.45 -3.75
N THR A 81 -0.96 -19.71 -4.00
CA THR A 81 -2.28 -20.20 -4.46
C THR A 81 -3.45 -19.59 -3.71
N PRO A 82 -3.44 -19.46 -2.36
CA PRO A 82 -4.57 -18.86 -1.64
C PRO A 82 -4.87 -17.41 -2.02
N ILE A 83 -3.85 -16.64 -2.45
CA ILE A 83 -4.00 -15.23 -2.87
C ILE A 83 -4.63 -15.11 -4.26
N TYR A 84 -4.56 -16.15 -5.06
CA TYR A 84 -5.04 -16.08 -6.43
C TYR A 84 -6.56 -15.92 -6.54
N ASN A 85 -7.30 -16.43 -5.56
CA ASN A 85 -8.76 -16.28 -5.48
C ASN A 85 -9.24 -16.26 -4.01
N PRO A 86 -8.87 -15.24 -3.23
CA PRO A 86 -9.22 -15.16 -1.81
C PRO A 86 -10.70 -14.82 -1.65
N ARG A 87 -11.31 -15.36 -0.60
CA ARG A 87 -12.69 -15.04 -0.18
C ARG A 87 -12.69 -14.28 1.14
N GLU A 88 -13.74 -13.50 1.38
CA GLU A 88 -13.94 -12.79 2.65
C GLU A 88 -12.75 -11.93 3.05
N VAL A 89 -12.21 -11.17 2.10
CA VAL A 89 -11.05 -10.31 2.32
C VAL A 89 -11.39 -9.19 3.31
N LYS A 90 -10.62 -9.12 4.38
CA LYS A 90 -10.71 -8.06 5.39
C LYS A 90 -9.34 -7.39 5.54
N PHE A 91 -9.30 -6.09 5.32
CA PHE A 91 -8.09 -5.30 5.56
C PHE A 91 -7.86 -5.13 7.06
N LEU A 92 -6.64 -5.41 7.49
CA LEU A 92 -6.20 -5.24 8.87
C LEU A 92 -5.65 -3.83 9.08
N THR A 93 -5.37 -3.47 10.34
CA THR A 93 -4.72 -2.20 10.66
C THR A 93 -3.35 -2.16 9.98
N PRO A 94 -3.06 -1.11 9.18
CA PRO A 94 -1.78 -0.98 8.54
C PRO A 94 -0.67 -0.67 9.55
N SER A 95 0.57 -0.95 9.19
CA SER A 95 1.71 -0.70 10.05
C SER A 95 2.95 -0.27 9.28
N ILE A 96 3.87 0.36 10.01
CA ILE A 96 5.19 0.70 9.51
C ILE A 96 6.20 0.04 10.45
N VAL A 97 7.00 -0.87 9.90
CA VAL A 97 7.98 -1.63 10.66
C VAL A 97 9.35 -1.48 10.00
N SER A 98 10.30 -0.92 10.71
CA SER A 98 11.66 -0.67 10.19
C SER A 98 11.64 0.06 8.84
N GLY A 99 10.80 1.09 8.72
CA GLY A 99 10.63 1.88 7.50
C GLY A 99 9.87 1.19 6.37
N ARG A 100 9.42 -0.04 6.55
CA ARG A 100 8.61 -0.76 5.57
C ARG A 100 7.13 -0.50 5.80
N ILE A 101 6.43 -0.19 4.72
CA ILE A 101 4.99 0.09 4.73
C ILE A 101 4.27 -1.23 4.49
N LEU A 102 3.53 -1.67 5.49
CA LEU A 102 2.88 -2.98 5.52
C LEU A 102 1.36 -2.84 5.61
N GLN A 103 0.67 -3.59 4.78
CA GLN A 103 -0.79 -3.75 4.84
C GLN A 103 -1.14 -5.23 4.88
N GLY A 104 -1.72 -5.65 5.98
CA GLY A 104 -2.24 -7.01 6.12
C GLY A 104 -3.66 -7.14 5.61
N ILE A 105 -4.00 -8.31 5.13
CA ILE A 105 -5.37 -8.77 4.91
C ILE A 105 -5.57 -10.11 5.60
N GLN A 106 -6.76 -10.30 6.14
CA GLN A 106 -7.26 -11.60 6.55
C GLN A 106 -8.23 -12.10 5.49
N PHE A 107 -8.14 -13.36 5.14
CA PHE A 107 -9.01 -13.92 4.10
C PHE A 107 -9.18 -15.44 4.26
N MET A 108 -10.17 -15.96 3.56
CA MET A 108 -10.46 -17.38 3.50
C MET A 108 -9.94 -17.96 2.18
N SER A 109 -9.16 -19.04 2.24
CA SER A 109 -8.75 -19.79 1.04
C SER A 109 -9.89 -20.65 0.48
N ASP A 110 -9.70 -21.19 -0.72
CA ASP A 110 -10.65 -22.14 -1.32
C ASP A 110 -10.82 -23.41 -0.49
N GLU A 111 -9.81 -23.78 0.30
CA GLU A 111 -9.83 -24.92 1.22
C GLU A 111 -10.44 -24.57 2.61
N ASN A 112 -11.09 -23.41 2.73
CA ASN A 112 -11.67 -22.90 3.99
C ASN A 112 -10.63 -22.69 5.10
N GLN A 113 -9.40 -22.38 4.76
CA GLN A 113 -8.38 -22.00 5.72
C GLN A 113 -8.38 -20.49 5.93
N LEU A 114 -8.36 -20.05 7.17
CA LEU A 114 -8.20 -18.64 7.51
C LEU A 114 -6.71 -18.29 7.48
N LEU A 115 -6.35 -17.34 6.65
CA LEU A 115 -4.97 -16.93 6.39
C LEU A 115 -4.83 -15.42 6.52
N ILE A 116 -3.58 -15.01 6.74
CA ILE A 116 -3.17 -13.60 6.66
C ILE A 116 -2.15 -13.48 5.53
N ALA A 117 -2.33 -12.48 4.68
CA ALA A 117 -1.30 -12.02 3.76
C ALA A 117 -0.83 -10.64 4.21
N VAL A 118 0.48 -10.44 4.27
CA VAL A 118 1.09 -9.14 4.57
C VAL A 118 1.77 -8.63 3.32
N PHE A 119 1.24 -7.55 2.78
CA PHE A 119 1.81 -6.87 1.62
C PHE A 119 2.79 -5.80 2.07
N THR A 120 3.95 -5.76 1.42
CA THR A 120 4.90 -4.66 1.53
C THR A 120 4.72 -3.74 0.33
N LEU A 121 4.49 -2.46 0.58
CA LEU A 121 4.24 -1.46 -0.44
C LEU A 121 5.44 -0.55 -0.63
N GLU A 122 5.63 -0.06 -1.85
CA GLU A 122 6.67 0.87 -2.23
C GLU A 122 6.06 2.03 -2.98
N ARG A 123 6.44 3.26 -2.58
CA ARG A 123 6.02 4.47 -3.29
C ARG A 123 6.95 4.73 -4.45
N GLN A 124 6.39 5.00 -5.62
CA GLN A 124 7.14 5.33 -6.82
C GLN A 124 7.39 6.84 -6.92
N GLU A 125 8.27 7.25 -7.84
CA GLU A 125 8.57 8.67 -8.08
C GLU A 125 7.33 9.46 -8.53
N ASP A 126 6.42 8.84 -9.28
CA ASP A 126 5.14 9.41 -9.68
C ASP A 126 4.09 9.44 -8.57
N LYS A 127 4.49 9.06 -7.34
CA LYS A 127 3.67 8.96 -6.13
C LYS A 127 2.66 7.81 -6.13
N SER A 128 2.65 6.95 -7.14
CA SER A 128 1.84 5.72 -7.13
C SER A 128 2.42 4.69 -6.16
N TRP A 129 1.57 3.79 -5.68
CA TRP A 129 1.95 2.69 -4.81
C TRP A 129 2.03 1.39 -5.59
N LYS A 130 3.07 0.61 -5.34
CA LYS A 130 3.29 -0.71 -5.95
C LYS A 130 3.58 -1.75 -4.86
N ILE A 131 3.23 -3.00 -5.16
CA ILE A 131 3.44 -4.13 -4.27
C ILE A 131 4.84 -4.70 -4.50
N LYS A 132 5.64 -4.67 -3.46
CA LYS A 132 7.04 -5.14 -3.47
C LYS A 132 7.19 -6.56 -2.98
N ALA A 133 6.35 -6.99 -2.05
CA ALA A 133 6.38 -8.33 -1.49
C ALA A 133 5.01 -8.70 -0.91
N CYS A 134 4.80 -10.01 -0.77
CA CYS A 134 3.66 -10.58 -0.06
C CYS A 134 4.14 -11.78 0.74
N ASP A 135 3.80 -11.83 2.02
CA ASP A 135 4.07 -12.95 2.90
C ASP A 135 2.76 -13.58 3.36
N LEU A 136 2.61 -14.89 3.17
CA LEU A 136 1.47 -15.65 3.66
C LEU A 136 1.77 -16.22 5.04
N LEU A 137 0.87 -15.98 5.98
CA LEU A 137 0.97 -16.47 7.35
C LEU A 137 -0.26 -17.30 7.67
N PRO A 138 -0.10 -18.54 8.16
CA PRO A 138 -1.21 -19.30 8.69
C PRO A 138 -1.72 -18.61 9.96
N MET A 139 -3.03 -18.50 10.10
CA MET A 139 -3.60 -18.21 11.40
C MET A 139 -3.60 -19.51 12.21
N GLU A 140 -2.72 -19.61 13.17
CA GLU A 140 -2.84 -20.66 14.18
C GLU A 140 -4.15 -20.42 14.94
N SER A 141 -5.14 -21.27 14.68
CA SER A 141 -6.26 -21.37 15.59
C SER A 141 -5.68 -21.94 16.88
N LYS A 142 -5.40 -21.09 17.86
CA LYS A 142 -5.29 -21.55 19.24
C LYS A 142 -6.66 -22.06 19.62
N ILE A 143 -6.92 -23.32 19.31
CA ILE A 143 -7.93 -24.07 20.02
C ILE A 143 -7.35 -24.23 21.43
N ALA A 144 -7.77 -23.33 22.31
CA ALA A 144 -7.53 -23.51 23.72
C ALA A 144 -8.22 -24.84 24.12
N ALA A 145 -7.41 -25.80 24.42
CA ALA A 145 -7.88 -27.02 25.02
C ALA A 145 -8.43 -26.72 26.42
#